data_266f2fa90e19348c7eb97d0a2c5e8d99
#
_entry.id   266f2fa90e19348c7eb97d0a2c5e8d99
#
_cell.length_a   1.000
_cell.length_b   1.000
_cell.length_c   1.000
_cell.angle_alpha   90.00
_cell.angle_beta   90.00
_cell.angle_gamma   90.00
#
_symmetry.space_group_name_H-M   'P 1'
#
loop_
_entity.id
_entity.type
_entity.pdbx_description
1 polymer ?
#
loop_
_entity_poly.entity_id
_entity_poly.type
_entity_poly.pdbx_seq_one_letter_code
_entity_poly.pdbx_strand_id
1 'polypeptide(L)'
;SGEMCYNENGCGALAAQMLLKPGETKEIAFLVGMKEHEEAEAICNRYADVAAQCGTELKELTGYWHEKLEHFQVHTPSREFDTMINTWNAYNCFMTFIWSRAASFFYCGLRNGYGYRDTVQDIQGVIHLAPEMALEKIRFMLSAQVDNGGGLPLVKFTHNAGHEDTPDDASYVQETGHPAYRADDAL
;
A
#
# COMPACT_ATOMS: atom_id res chain seq x y z
N SER A 1 24.15 -14.72 -13.79
CA SER A 1 24.04 -15.66 -12.71
C SER A 1 22.60 -16.01 -12.54
N GLY A 2 21.93 -16.49 -11.90
CA GLY A 2 20.56 -16.99 -11.73
C GLY A 2 20.53 -17.90 -10.51
N GLU A 3 21.43 -17.62 -9.57
CA GLU A 3 21.56 -18.38 -8.34
C GLU A 3 20.42 -18.03 -7.39
N MET A 4 19.86 -19.02 -6.76
CA MET A 4 18.84 -18.83 -5.73
C MET A 4 19.52 -18.43 -4.41
N CYS A 5 18.99 -17.39 -3.76
CA CYS A 5 19.42 -16.98 -2.43
C CYS A 5 18.65 -17.79 -1.38
N TYR A 6 19.37 -18.41 -0.45
CA TYR A 6 18.80 -19.09 0.70
C TYR A 6 19.28 -18.41 1.98
N ASN A 7 18.37 -17.95 2.82
CA ASN A 7 18.67 -17.25 4.07
C ASN A 7 19.53 -15.99 3.93
N GLU A 8 19.56 -15.39 2.76
CA GLU A 8 20.30 -14.17 2.47
C GLU A 8 19.37 -13.14 1.82
N ASN A 9 19.73 -11.86 1.93
CA ASN A 9 19.03 -10.82 1.20
C ASN A 9 19.33 -10.96 -0.30
N GLY A 10 18.33 -11.31 -1.09
CA GLY A 10 18.45 -11.39 -2.53
C GLY A 10 18.66 -10.00 -3.16
N CYS A 11 19.44 -9.93 -4.22
CA CYS A 11 19.53 -8.76 -5.07
C CYS A 11 19.31 -9.14 -6.53
N GLY A 12 18.59 -8.27 -7.26
CA GLY A 12 18.48 -8.35 -8.72
C GLY A 12 19.44 -7.35 -9.36
N ALA A 13 20.27 -7.81 -10.27
CA ALA A 13 21.15 -6.94 -11.04
C ALA A 13 20.92 -7.18 -12.54
N LEU A 14 20.59 -6.11 -13.24
CA LEU A 14 20.45 -6.07 -14.69
C LEU A 14 21.50 -5.14 -15.26
N ALA A 15 22.18 -5.58 -16.32
CA ALA A 15 23.16 -4.75 -17.02
C ALA A 15 22.83 -4.73 -18.52
N ALA A 16 22.77 -3.53 -19.09
CA ALA A 16 22.64 -3.31 -20.51
C ALA A 16 23.86 -2.57 -21.03
N GLN A 17 24.52 -3.12 -22.03
CA GLN A 17 25.67 -2.48 -22.67
C GLN A 17 25.21 -1.77 -23.94
N MET A 18 25.56 -0.48 -24.06
CA MET A 18 25.16 0.34 -25.19
C MET A 18 26.33 1.13 -25.73
N LEU A 19 26.32 1.27 -27.04
CA LEU A 19 27.16 2.23 -27.73
C LEU A 19 26.29 3.41 -28.21
N LEU A 20 26.63 4.63 -27.80
CA LEU A 20 25.98 5.85 -28.21
C LEU A 20 26.91 6.61 -29.19
N LYS A 21 26.38 6.98 -30.33
CA LYS A 21 27.06 7.87 -31.28
C LYS A 21 26.81 9.33 -30.88
N PRO A 22 27.62 10.28 -31.33
CA PRO A 22 27.36 11.70 -31.10
C PRO A 22 25.95 12.10 -31.55
N GLY A 23 25.16 12.72 -30.64
CA GLY A 23 23.78 13.11 -30.89
C GLY A 23 22.74 11.99 -30.82
N GLU A 24 23.14 10.75 -30.59
CA GLU A 24 22.20 9.62 -30.41
C GLU A 24 21.65 9.57 -28.99
N THR A 25 20.34 9.34 -28.87
CA THR A 25 19.66 9.07 -27.63
C THR A 25 19.11 7.65 -27.66
N LYS A 26 19.24 6.91 -26.55
CA LYS A 26 18.62 5.60 -26.36
C LYS A 26 17.85 5.59 -25.04
N GLU A 27 16.68 5.03 -25.08
CA GLU A 27 15.84 4.85 -23.91
C GLU A 27 15.90 3.41 -23.42
N ILE A 28 15.96 3.23 -22.11
CA ILE A 28 15.84 1.92 -21.46
C ILE A 28 14.80 2.04 -20.37
N ALA A 29 13.97 1.04 -20.25
CA ALA A 29 13.08 0.91 -19.13
C ALA A 29 13.29 -0.41 -18.42
N PHE A 30 13.09 -0.40 -17.10
CA PHE A 30 13.14 -1.56 -16.24
C PHE A 30 11.79 -1.76 -15.60
N LEU A 31 11.30 -3.00 -15.60
CA LEU A 31 10.12 -3.40 -14.86
C LEU A 31 10.54 -4.00 -13.54
N VAL A 32 9.96 -3.50 -12.45
CA VAL A 32 10.11 -4.05 -11.10
C VAL A 32 8.73 -4.26 -10.51
N GLY A 33 8.45 -5.46 -10.04
CA GLY A 33 7.16 -5.78 -9.47
C GLY A 33 7.21 -7.11 -8.73
N MET A 34 6.13 -7.39 -8.00
CA MET A 34 5.91 -8.65 -7.30
C MET A 34 4.47 -9.09 -7.58
N LYS A 35 4.34 -10.23 -8.26
CA LYS A 35 3.07 -10.84 -8.64
C LYS A 35 3.22 -12.35 -8.74
N GLU A 36 2.10 -13.07 -8.72
CA GLU A 36 2.08 -14.49 -9.07
C GLU A 36 2.56 -14.69 -10.51
N HIS A 37 3.12 -15.87 -10.80
CA HIS A 37 3.84 -16.12 -12.04
C HIS A 37 3.03 -15.82 -13.30
N GLU A 38 1.78 -16.26 -13.36
CA GLU A 38 0.91 -16.07 -14.53
C GLU A 38 0.58 -14.58 -14.76
N GLU A 39 0.33 -13.82 -13.68
CA GLU A 39 0.10 -12.37 -13.74
C GLU A 39 1.37 -11.63 -14.14
N ALA A 40 2.53 -12.05 -13.63
CA ALA A 40 3.82 -11.44 -13.96
C ALA A 40 4.14 -11.59 -15.45
N GLU A 41 3.88 -12.74 -16.05
CA GLU A 41 4.08 -12.98 -17.47
C GLU A 41 3.17 -12.08 -18.34
N ALA A 42 1.90 -11.98 -17.97
CA ALA A 42 0.95 -11.09 -18.66
C ALA A 42 1.40 -9.62 -18.61
N ILE A 43 1.89 -9.17 -17.47
CA ILE A 43 2.44 -7.81 -17.31
C ILE A 43 3.69 -7.62 -18.17
N CYS A 44 4.64 -8.56 -18.16
CA CYS A 44 5.84 -8.48 -18.99
C CYS A 44 5.49 -8.40 -20.47
N ASN A 45 4.50 -9.17 -20.93
CA ASN A 45 4.03 -9.14 -22.32
C ASN A 45 3.36 -7.80 -22.67
N ARG A 46 2.57 -7.22 -21.75
CA ARG A 46 1.98 -5.89 -21.93
C ARG A 46 3.04 -4.81 -22.14
N TYR A 47 4.18 -4.92 -21.47
CA TYR A 47 5.29 -3.97 -21.56
C TYR A 47 6.41 -4.42 -22.52
N ALA A 48 6.11 -5.25 -23.51
CA ALA A 48 7.12 -5.68 -24.50
C ALA A 48 7.68 -4.51 -25.31
N ASP A 49 6.87 -3.48 -25.61
CA ASP A 49 7.33 -2.18 -26.12
C ASP A 49 7.27 -1.13 -25.00
N VAL A 50 8.27 -1.16 -24.17
CA VAL A 50 8.31 -0.36 -22.94
C VAL A 50 8.32 1.14 -23.23
N ALA A 51 9.04 1.60 -24.25
CA ALA A 51 9.17 3.02 -24.56
C ALA A 51 7.81 3.64 -24.93
N ALA A 52 7.00 2.96 -25.74
CA ALA A 52 5.66 3.41 -26.10
C ALA A 52 4.70 3.36 -24.91
N GLN A 53 4.78 2.31 -24.11
CA GLN A 53 3.89 2.11 -22.95
C GLN A 53 4.17 3.09 -21.81
N CYS A 54 5.44 3.35 -21.47
CA CYS A 54 5.81 4.24 -20.38
C CYS A 54 5.22 5.65 -20.52
N GLY A 55 5.18 6.21 -21.72
CA GLY A 55 4.61 7.53 -21.96
C GLY A 55 3.10 7.57 -21.67
N THR A 56 2.37 6.54 -22.05
CA THR A 56 0.93 6.42 -21.81
C THR A 56 0.65 6.22 -20.31
N GLU A 57 1.34 5.27 -19.68
CA GLU A 57 1.18 4.97 -18.26
C GLU A 57 1.54 6.17 -17.36
N LEU A 58 2.58 6.91 -17.71
CA LEU A 58 2.94 8.14 -16.97
C LEU A 58 1.85 9.20 -17.08
N LYS A 59 1.23 9.34 -18.24
CA LYS A 59 0.12 10.28 -18.43
C LYS A 59 -1.11 9.85 -17.62
N GLU A 60 -1.44 8.57 -17.65
CA GLU A 60 -2.56 8.00 -16.88
C GLU A 60 -2.32 8.17 -15.37
N LEU A 61 -1.12 7.84 -14.88
CA LEU A 61 -0.75 8.01 -13.48
C LEU A 61 -0.79 9.48 -13.05
N THR A 62 -0.31 10.37 -13.90
CA THR A 62 -0.38 11.81 -13.64
C THR A 62 -1.84 12.28 -13.55
N GLY A 63 -2.68 11.85 -14.47
CA GLY A 63 -4.11 12.14 -14.46
C GLY A 63 -4.79 11.64 -13.19
N TYR A 64 -4.53 10.40 -12.80
CA TYR A 64 -5.05 9.79 -11.58
C TYR A 64 -4.70 10.60 -10.31
N TRP A 65 -3.45 11.05 -10.18
CA TRP A 65 -3.05 11.86 -9.02
C TRP A 65 -3.67 13.25 -9.05
N HIS A 66 -3.73 13.90 -10.21
CA HIS A 66 -4.37 15.22 -10.32
C HIS A 66 -5.84 15.14 -9.94
N GLU A 67 -6.59 14.18 -10.46
CA GLU A 67 -7.98 13.96 -10.10
C GLU A 67 -8.17 13.81 -8.59
N LYS A 68 -7.37 12.96 -7.94
CA LYS A 68 -7.45 12.79 -6.49
C LYS A 68 -7.13 14.06 -5.71
N LEU A 69 -6.06 14.74 -6.07
CA LEU A 69 -5.61 15.93 -5.37
C LEU A 69 -6.57 17.13 -5.53
N GLU A 70 -7.33 17.18 -6.63
CA GLU A 70 -8.33 18.25 -6.86
C GLU A 70 -9.53 18.19 -5.91
N HIS A 71 -9.80 17.06 -5.26
CA HIS A 71 -10.90 16.92 -4.31
C HIS A 71 -10.77 17.81 -3.07
N PHE A 72 -9.55 18.16 -2.69
CA PHE A 72 -9.31 19.04 -1.56
C PHE A 72 -8.11 19.94 -1.85
N GLN A 73 -8.38 21.25 -1.96
CA GLN A 73 -7.37 22.26 -2.25
C GLN A 73 -7.53 23.47 -1.32
N VAL A 74 -6.41 23.95 -0.81
CA VAL A 74 -6.33 25.20 -0.06
C VAL A 74 -5.52 26.25 -0.85
N HIS A 75 -5.90 27.50 -0.72
CA HIS A 75 -5.20 28.64 -1.32
C HIS A 75 -4.98 29.70 -0.27
N THR A 76 -3.74 29.85 0.15
CA THR A 76 -3.31 30.78 1.19
C THR A 76 -2.23 31.73 0.64
N PRO A 77 -1.84 32.77 1.39
CA PRO A 77 -0.69 33.60 1.01
C PRO A 77 0.65 32.87 1.04
N SER A 78 0.74 31.69 1.67
CA SER A 78 1.97 30.89 1.72
C SER A 78 1.91 29.72 0.71
N ARG A 79 2.69 29.85 -0.34
CA ARG A 79 2.84 28.78 -1.35
C ARG A 79 3.39 27.50 -0.77
N GLU A 80 4.29 27.58 0.18
CA GLU A 80 4.90 26.43 0.86
C GLU A 80 3.86 25.65 1.63
N PHE A 81 2.99 26.35 2.36
CA PHE A 81 1.86 25.76 3.07
C PHE A 81 0.89 25.07 2.11
N ASP A 82 0.51 25.76 1.03
CA ASP A 82 -0.37 25.20 0.01
C ASP A 82 0.22 23.93 -0.61
N THR A 83 1.51 23.93 -0.96
CA THR A 83 2.19 22.75 -1.49
C THR A 83 2.21 21.60 -0.49
N MET A 84 2.44 21.90 0.79
CA MET A 84 2.44 20.88 1.83
C MET A 84 1.06 20.22 1.96
N ILE A 85 -0.01 21.01 2.02
CA ILE A 85 -1.37 20.50 2.21
C ILE A 85 -1.91 19.84 0.94
N ASN A 86 -1.82 20.55 -0.20
CA ASN A 86 -2.46 20.12 -1.45
C ASN A 86 -1.78 18.93 -2.11
N THR A 87 -0.52 18.67 -1.80
CA THR A 87 0.25 17.59 -2.44
C THR A 87 0.80 16.61 -1.43
N TRP A 88 1.70 17.06 -0.56
CA TRP A 88 2.47 16.14 0.27
C TRP A 88 1.66 15.48 1.37
N ASN A 89 0.79 16.24 2.04
CA ASN A 89 -0.07 15.68 3.08
C ASN A 89 -1.05 14.67 2.50
N ALA A 90 -1.70 15.02 1.39
CA ALA A 90 -2.61 14.13 0.68
C ALA A 90 -1.90 12.83 0.21
N TYR A 91 -0.73 12.97 -0.41
CA TYR A 91 0.09 11.83 -0.83
C TYR A 91 0.48 10.94 0.35
N ASN A 92 0.99 11.51 1.43
CA ASN A 92 1.43 10.75 2.60
C ASN A 92 0.26 10.02 3.27
N CYS A 93 -0.89 10.66 3.43
CA CYS A 93 -2.10 10.01 3.96
C CYS A 93 -2.53 8.84 3.08
N PHE A 94 -2.54 9.03 1.77
CA PHE A 94 -2.92 7.98 0.83
C PHE A 94 -1.94 6.82 0.83
N MET A 95 -0.63 7.09 0.86
CA MET A 95 0.39 6.05 0.96
C MET A 95 0.31 5.29 2.28
N THR A 96 0.10 5.99 3.40
CA THR A 96 -0.09 5.34 4.71
C THR A 96 -1.30 4.42 4.71
N PHE A 97 -2.41 4.87 4.13
CA PHE A 97 -3.63 4.09 4.00
C PHE A 97 -3.44 2.83 3.12
N ILE A 98 -2.81 2.97 1.95
CA ILE A 98 -2.59 1.86 1.01
C ILE A 98 -1.62 0.83 1.58
N TRP A 99 -0.50 1.30 2.13
CA TRP A 99 0.56 0.43 2.62
C TRP A 99 0.33 -0.06 4.06
N SER A 100 -0.69 0.48 4.74
CA SER A 100 -0.98 0.13 6.14
C SER A 100 0.27 0.14 7.02
N ARG A 101 1.10 1.18 6.84
CA ARG A 101 2.39 1.34 7.55
C ARG A 101 3.42 0.24 7.29
N ALA A 102 3.26 -0.52 6.21
CA ALA A 102 4.23 -1.52 5.75
C ALA A 102 5.49 -0.85 5.17
N ALA A 103 6.10 0.03 5.96
CA ALA A 103 7.25 0.83 5.55
C ALA A 103 8.56 0.03 5.42
N SER A 104 8.61 -1.16 6.01
CA SER A 104 9.78 -2.03 5.92
C SER A 104 9.40 -3.48 6.21
N PHE A 105 10.26 -4.41 5.78
CA PHE A 105 10.12 -5.84 6.09
C PHE A 105 10.21 -6.14 7.60
N PHE A 106 10.82 -5.28 8.37
CA PHE A 106 11.01 -5.47 9.80
C PHE A 106 9.89 -4.91 10.66
N TYR A 107 9.12 -3.95 10.14
CA TYR A 107 8.09 -3.30 10.93
C TYR A 107 6.71 -3.94 10.71
N CYS A 108 5.96 -3.54 9.72
CA CYS A 108 4.62 -4.04 9.47
C CYS A 108 4.52 -4.97 8.26
N GLY A 109 5.48 -4.92 7.33
CA GLY A 109 5.41 -5.59 6.04
C GLY A 109 5.37 -7.12 6.09
N LEU A 110 5.76 -7.72 7.20
CA LEU A 110 5.69 -9.19 7.42
C LEU A 110 4.46 -9.60 8.21
N ARG A 111 3.67 -8.68 8.74
CA ARG A 111 2.43 -9.01 9.44
C ARG A 111 1.33 -9.29 8.43
N ASN A 112 0.60 -10.36 8.67
CA ASN A 112 -0.48 -10.81 7.81
C ASN A 112 -1.81 -10.14 8.17
N GLY A 113 -1.82 -8.81 8.35
CA GLY A 113 -3.05 -8.12 8.71
C GLY A 113 -2.88 -6.62 8.98
N TYR A 114 -4.01 -6.00 9.22
CA TYR A 114 -4.15 -4.58 9.56
C TYR A 114 -4.23 -4.40 11.07
N GLY A 115 -3.48 -3.46 11.64
CA GLY A 115 -3.74 -2.96 12.99
C GLY A 115 -5.10 -2.25 13.00
N TYR A 116 -6.01 -2.63 13.90
CA TYR A 116 -7.38 -2.11 13.88
C TYR A 116 -7.41 -0.59 14.05
N ARG A 117 -6.92 -0.09 15.18
CA ARG A 117 -6.88 1.34 15.49
C ARG A 117 -6.10 2.13 14.42
N ASP A 118 -4.93 1.64 14.05
CA ASP A 118 -4.06 2.31 13.09
C ASP A 118 -4.76 2.51 11.74
N THR A 119 -5.42 1.47 11.25
CA THR A 119 -6.12 1.51 9.97
C THR A 119 -7.34 2.43 10.01
N VAL A 120 -8.11 2.41 11.11
CA VAL A 120 -9.27 3.29 11.29
C VAL A 120 -8.84 4.76 11.33
N GLN A 121 -7.73 5.07 11.97
CA GLN A 121 -7.15 6.42 11.96
C GLN A 121 -6.65 6.84 10.57
N ASP A 122 -5.98 5.93 9.86
CA ASP A 122 -5.45 6.21 8.52
C ASP A 122 -6.57 6.48 7.50
N ILE A 123 -7.72 5.83 7.65
CA ILE A 123 -8.92 6.07 6.81
C ILE A 123 -9.35 7.54 6.87
N GLN A 124 -9.28 8.19 8.03
CA GLN A 124 -9.69 9.60 8.19
C GLN A 124 -8.91 10.55 7.28
N GLY A 125 -7.64 10.23 7.04
CA GLY A 125 -6.78 11.02 6.15
C GLY A 125 -7.10 10.92 4.66
N VAL A 126 -7.94 9.98 4.26
CA VAL A 126 -8.18 9.68 2.83
C VAL A 126 -9.65 9.73 2.40
N ILE A 127 -10.58 9.99 3.32
CA ILE A 127 -12.01 10.02 3.01
C ILE A 127 -12.33 10.97 1.85
N HIS A 128 -11.67 12.11 1.77
CA HIS A 128 -11.86 13.10 0.72
C HIS A 128 -11.09 12.77 -0.58
N LEU A 129 -10.05 11.93 -0.50
CA LEU A 129 -9.23 11.56 -1.66
C LEU A 129 -9.75 10.31 -2.37
N ALA A 130 -10.29 9.36 -1.62
CA ALA A 130 -10.72 8.06 -2.12
C ALA A 130 -11.90 7.52 -1.30
N PRO A 131 -13.08 8.16 -1.35
CA PRO A 131 -14.22 7.83 -0.50
C PRO A 131 -14.71 6.38 -0.65
N GLU A 132 -14.67 5.82 -1.85
CA GLU A 132 -15.09 4.43 -2.11
C GLU A 132 -14.15 3.45 -1.42
N MET A 133 -12.83 3.65 -1.55
CA MET A 133 -11.82 2.81 -0.89
C MET A 133 -11.89 2.95 0.63
N ALA A 134 -12.13 4.16 1.12
CA ALA A 134 -12.30 4.43 2.55
C ALA A 134 -13.53 3.68 3.09
N LEU A 135 -14.66 3.74 2.39
CA LEU A 135 -15.89 3.03 2.77
C LEU A 135 -15.71 1.51 2.77
N GLU A 136 -15.06 0.98 1.75
CA GLU A 136 -14.73 -0.45 1.68
C GLU A 136 -13.87 -0.89 2.87
N LYS A 137 -12.83 -0.11 3.18
CA LYS A 137 -11.94 -0.40 4.29
C LYS A 137 -12.66 -0.28 5.64
N ILE A 138 -13.54 0.70 5.83
CA ILE A 138 -14.37 0.83 7.03
C ILE A 138 -15.23 -0.43 7.22
N ARG A 139 -15.93 -0.87 6.18
CA ARG A 139 -16.76 -2.08 6.23
C ARG A 139 -15.93 -3.32 6.59
N PHE A 140 -14.75 -3.42 5.98
CA PHE A 140 -13.83 -4.52 6.28
C PHE A 140 -13.39 -4.50 7.75
N MET A 141 -12.97 -3.35 8.28
CA MET A 141 -12.54 -3.23 9.67
C MET A 141 -13.69 -3.49 10.65
N LEU A 142 -14.89 -2.97 10.39
CA LEU A 142 -16.07 -3.21 11.21
C LEU A 142 -16.49 -4.68 11.24
N SER A 143 -16.23 -5.44 10.18
CA SER A 143 -16.52 -6.88 10.16
C SER A 143 -15.68 -7.68 11.15
N ALA A 144 -14.59 -7.11 11.63
CA ALA A 144 -13.73 -7.70 12.68
C ALA A 144 -14.10 -7.25 14.09
N GLN A 145 -15.19 -6.50 14.25
CA GLN A 145 -15.70 -6.11 15.55
C GLN A 145 -16.50 -7.26 16.16
N VAL A 146 -16.29 -7.53 17.45
CA VAL A 146 -17.01 -8.56 18.18
C VAL A 146 -18.29 -8.00 18.81
N ASP A 147 -19.20 -8.90 19.26
CA ASP A 147 -20.54 -8.55 19.75
C ASP A 147 -20.54 -7.54 20.92
N ASN A 148 -19.49 -7.51 21.71
CA ASN A 148 -19.35 -6.56 22.82
C ASN A 148 -18.77 -5.20 22.39
N GLY A 149 -18.53 -4.99 21.10
CA GLY A 149 -17.97 -3.77 20.54
C GLY A 149 -16.44 -3.70 20.50
N GLY A 150 -15.75 -4.71 21.01
CA GLY A 150 -14.28 -4.78 20.91
C GLY A 150 -13.82 -5.07 19.50
N GLY A 151 -12.65 -4.53 19.11
CA GLY A 151 -11.99 -4.81 17.85
C GLY A 151 -10.84 -5.80 18.01
N LEU A 152 -10.57 -6.59 16.98
CA LEU A 152 -9.37 -7.42 16.93
C LEU A 152 -8.14 -6.52 16.78
N PRO A 153 -7.11 -6.64 17.62
CA PRO A 153 -5.90 -5.79 17.50
C PRO A 153 -5.19 -5.90 16.15
N LEU A 154 -5.31 -7.05 15.52
CA LEU A 154 -4.83 -7.34 14.17
C LEU A 154 -5.91 -8.04 13.36
N VAL A 155 -6.35 -7.42 12.27
CA VAL A 155 -7.31 -8.01 11.34
C VAL A 155 -6.55 -8.59 10.17
N LYS A 156 -6.58 -9.91 9.99
CA LYS A 156 -5.88 -10.59 8.89
C LYS A 156 -6.34 -10.05 7.54
N PHE A 157 -5.46 -9.99 6.55
CA PHE A 157 -5.82 -9.58 5.19
C PHE A 157 -6.89 -10.47 4.57
N THR A 158 -6.91 -11.73 4.97
CA THR A 158 -7.89 -12.74 4.56
C THR A 158 -9.05 -12.89 5.53
N HIS A 159 -9.27 -11.90 6.41
CA HIS A 159 -10.34 -11.94 7.39
C HIS A 159 -11.69 -12.23 6.73
N ASN A 160 -12.42 -13.19 7.29
CA ASN A 160 -13.73 -13.61 6.83
C ASN A 160 -14.69 -13.59 8.03
N ALA A 161 -15.50 -12.55 8.09
CA ALA A 161 -16.44 -12.33 9.20
C ALA A 161 -17.32 -13.57 9.48
N GLY A 162 -17.39 -13.95 10.76
CA GLY A 162 -18.14 -15.13 11.22
C GLY A 162 -17.40 -16.46 11.07
N HIS A 163 -16.18 -16.46 10.55
CA HIS A 163 -15.33 -17.65 10.41
C HIS A 163 -13.94 -17.47 11.04
N GLU A 164 -13.64 -16.30 11.56
CA GLU A 164 -12.40 -16.03 12.27
C GLU A 164 -12.47 -16.54 13.71
N ASP A 165 -11.30 -16.85 14.25
CA ASP A 165 -11.17 -17.17 15.66
C ASP A 165 -11.66 -15.99 16.51
N THR A 166 -12.27 -16.30 17.62
CA THR A 166 -12.77 -15.29 18.55
C THR A 166 -11.61 -14.52 19.19
N PRO A 167 -11.88 -13.30 19.71
CA PRO A 167 -10.84 -12.50 20.38
C PRO A 167 -10.14 -13.17 21.56
N ASP A 168 -10.70 -14.23 22.13
CA ASP A 168 -10.12 -15.00 23.23
C ASP A 168 -9.33 -16.22 22.76
N ASP A 169 -8.90 -16.23 21.52
CA ASP A 169 -8.01 -17.28 21.05
C ASP A 169 -6.81 -17.43 21.99
N ALA A 170 -6.72 -18.60 22.61
CA ALA A 170 -5.68 -18.91 23.60
C ALA A 170 -4.27 -18.84 23.00
N SER A 171 -4.13 -19.12 21.70
CA SER A 171 -2.84 -19.03 21.00
C SER A 171 -2.38 -17.58 20.93
N TYR A 172 -3.26 -16.64 20.62
CA TYR A 172 -2.92 -15.22 20.57
C TYR A 172 -2.49 -14.69 21.95
N VAL A 173 -3.22 -15.05 23.01
CA VAL A 173 -2.88 -14.65 24.39
C VAL A 173 -1.56 -15.26 24.83
N GLN A 174 -1.29 -16.50 24.46
CA GLN A 174 -0.04 -17.19 24.80
C GLN A 174 1.15 -16.55 24.07
N GLU A 175 1.01 -16.19 22.82
CA GLU A 175 2.07 -15.60 22.01
C GLU A 175 2.38 -14.16 22.41
N THR A 176 1.37 -13.35 22.68
CA THR A 176 1.51 -11.91 22.91
C THR A 176 1.51 -11.51 24.38
N GLY A 177 0.98 -12.35 25.27
CA GLY A 177 0.73 -12.02 26.67
C GLY A 177 -0.37 -10.97 26.88
N HIS A 178 -1.11 -10.62 25.85
CA HIS A 178 -2.18 -9.63 25.87
C HIS A 178 -3.54 -10.26 25.55
N PRO A 179 -4.65 -9.69 26.05
CA PRO A 179 -5.97 -10.13 25.62
C PRO A 179 -6.13 -9.96 24.11
N ALA A 180 -6.94 -10.80 23.50
CA ALA A 180 -7.16 -10.81 22.06
C ALA A 180 -7.83 -9.53 21.54
N TYR A 181 -8.41 -8.73 22.39
CA TYR A 181 -8.95 -7.40 22.05
C TYR A 181 -8.54 -6.36 23.08
N ARG A 182 -8.54 -5.11 22.67
CA ARG A 182 -8.21 -3.94 23.49
C ARG A 182 -9.34 -2.93 23.47
N ALA A 183 -9.59 -2.27 24.57
CA ALA A 183 -10.63 -1.25 24.66
C ALA A 183 -10.34 -0.02 23.78
N ASP A 184 -9.07 0.30 23.58
CA ASP A 184 -8.64 1.42 22.72
C ASP A 184 -8.78 1.14 21.22
N ASP A 185 -9.00 -0.10 20.82
CA ASP A 185 -9.29 -0.45 19.44
C ASP A 185 -10.77 -0.20 19.07
N ALA A 186 -11.64 0.03 20.06
CA ALA A 186 -13.07 0.27 19.88
C ALA A 186 -13.45 1.78 19.93
N LEU A 187 -12.51 2.65 20.24
CA LEU A 187 -12.67 4.10 20.32
C LEU A 187 -12.19 4.79 19.05
#